data_13be3a309ac2de727e0bf0544305639d
#
_entry.id   13be3a309ac2de727e0bf0544305639d
#
_cell.length_a   1.000
_cell.length_b   1.000
_cell.length_c   1.000
_cell.angle_alpha   90.00
_cell.angle_beta   90.00
_cell.angle_gamma   90.00
#
_symmetry.space_group_name_H-M   'P 1'
#
loop_
_entity.id
_entity.type
_entity.pdbx_description
1 polymer ?
#
loop_
_entity_poly.entity_id
_entity_poly.type
_entity_poly.pdbx_seq_one_letter_code
_entity_poly.pdbx_strand_id
1 'polypeptide(L)'
;MLQFIGFALLGTIDHTTSLVVIGIYIAIVGLGTGMLMQNLVLAVQNTVSVKNIGAASSSVAFFRTFGGAIGVSILGSILAARVSTLSSDGFAKLGIDTSASGGGSANLDLDALPAPVAEVVHTAYGDATGTLFLVAAGFALVTLVAVVLIPNRELRTTIDIVDEELTTDRRAPNAEV
;
A
#
# COMPACT_ATOMS: atom_id res chain seq x y z
N MET A 1 0.27 -3.76 -12.58
CA MET A 1 1.55 -4.35 -13.03
C MET A 1 2.77 -3.66 -12.42
N LEU A 2 2.99 -2.38 -12.68
CA LEU A 2 4.19 -1.65 -12.24
C LEU A 2 4.42 -1.70 -10.72
N GLN A 3 3.38 -1.51 -9.92
CA GLN A 3 3.43 -1.56 -8.46
C GLN A 3 3.81 -2.96 -7.94
N PHE A 4 3.29 -4.02 -8.54
CA PHE A 4 3.66 -5.39 -8.20
C PHE A 4 5.15 -5.65 -8.49
N ILE A 5 5.63 -5.24 -9.68
CA ILE A 5 7.04 -5.36 -10.05
C ILE A 5 7.92 -4.60 -9.07
N GLY A 6 7.54 -3.37 -8.70
CA GLY A 6 8.29 -2.55 -7.74
C GLY A 6 8.39 -3.21 -6.35
N PHE A 7 7.29 -3.76 -5.83
CA PHE A 7 7.33 -4.48 -4.55
C PHE A 7 8.10 -5.80 -4.63
N ALA A 8 8.00 -6.52 -5.74
CA ALA A 8 8.79 -7.73 -5.94
C ALA A 8 10.30 -7.44 -5.98
N LEU A 9 10.71 -6.35 -6.65
CA LEU A 9 12.09 -5.88 -6.66
C LEU A 9 12.55 -5.43 -5.27
N LEU A 10 11.72 -4.67 -4.54
CA LEU A 10 12.02 -4.30 -3.15
C LEU A 10 12.09 -5.51 -2.22
N GLY A 11 11.40 -6.60 -2.54
CA GLY A 11 11.49 -7.85 -1.80
C GLY A 11 12.84 -8.58 -1.97
N THR A 12 13.66 -8.19 -2.94
CA THR A 12 15.00 -8.77 -3.15
C THR A 12 16.11 -7.96 -2.48
N ILE A 13 15.79 -6.86 -1.79
CA ILE A 13 16.78 -6.06 -1.09
C ILE A 13 17.26 -6.76 0.17
N ASP A 14 18.54 -6.54 0.49
CA ASP A 14 19.21 -6.97 1.69
C ASP A 14 20.01 -5.81 2.29
N HIS A 15 20.72 -6.07 3.41
CA HIS A 15 21.54 -5.10 4.08
C HIS A 15 22.74 -4.59 3.25
N THR A 16 23.08 -5.27 2.14
CA THR A 16 24.18 -4.90 1.23
C THR A 16 23.71 -4.09 0.02
N THR A 17 22.40 -3.95 -0.18
CA THR A 17 21.84 -3.31 -1.36
C THR A 17 22.12 -1.80 -1.37
N SER A 18 22.62 -1.28 -2.50
CA SER A 18 22.92 0.14 -2.66
C SER A 18 21.65 1.01 -2.53
N LEU A 19 21.77 2.13 -1.83
CA LEU A 19 20.69 3.12 -1.68
C LEU A 19 20.14 3.64 -3.01
N VAL A 20 20.97 3.70 -4.05
CA VAL A 20 20.54 4.12 -5.40
C VAL A 20 19.57 3.10 -5.99
N VAL A 21 19.84 1.81 -5.84
CA VAL A 21 18.96 0.72 -6.31
C VAL A 21 17.65 0.76 -5.57
N ILE A 22 17.68 0.92 -4.24
CA ILE A 22 16.48 1.08 -3.41
C ILE A 22 15.67 2.29 -3.87
N GLY A 23 16.32 3.42 -4.15
CA GLY A 23 15.67 4.63 -4.65
C GLY A 23 14.95 4.40 -5.99
N ILE A 24 15.56 3.67 -6.91
CA ILE A 24 14.95 3.31 -8.20
C ILE A 24 13.70 2.42 -7.97
N TYR A 25 13.79 1.42 -7.11
CA TYR A 25 12.67 0.53 -6.83
C TYR A 25 11.49 1.27 -6.17
N ILE A 26 11.78 2.19 -5.23
CA ILE A 26 10.77 3.07 -4.63
C ILE A 26 10.12 3.98 -5.67
N ALA A 27 10.90 4.52 -6.61
CA ALA A 27 10.36 5.33 -7.69
C ALA A 27 9.39 4.54 -8.58
N ILE A 28 9.71 3.27 -8.89
CA ILE A 28 8.82 2.37 -9.64
C ILE A 28 7.50 2.14 -8.89
N VAL A 29 7.56 1.87 -7.58
CA VAL A 29 6.36 1.73 -6.73
C VAL A 29 5.55 3.01 -6.71
N GLY A 30 6.21 4.17 -6.56
CA GLY A 30 5.56 5.49 -6.53
C GLY A 30 4.82 5.79 -7.83
N LEU A 31 5.45 5.54 -8.99
CA LEU A 31 4.81 5.69 -10.30
C LEU A 31 3.60 4.75 -10.44
N GLY A 32 3.74 3.48 -10.04
CA GLY A 32 2.64 2.51 -10.07
C GLY A 32 1.46 2.94 -9.21
N THR A 33 1.73 3.43 -8.01
CA THR A 33 0.71 3.92 -7.07
C THR A 33 0.02 5.18 -7.60
N GLY A 34 0.77 6.13 -8.15
CA GLY A 34 0.23 7.37 -8.72
C GLY A 34 -0.74 7.10 -9.87
N MET A 35 -0.35 6.24 -10.82
CA MET A 35 -1.21 5.84 -11.94
C MET A 35 -2.47 5.11 -11.47
N LEU A 36 -2.35 4.22 -10.49
CA LEU A 36 -3.48 3.46 -9.96
C LEU A 36 -4.51 4.38 -9.30
N MET A 37 -4.06 5.34 -8.49
CA MET A 37 -4.91 6.29 -7.79
C MET A 37 -5.78 7.10 -8.73
N GLN A 38 -5.19 7.66 -9.77
CA GLN A 38 -5.92 8.48 -10.74
C GLN A 38 -6.97 7.66 -11.50
N ASN A 39 -6.58 6.47 -11.97
CA ASN A 39 -7.48 5.62 -12.74
C ASN A 39 -8.64 5.07 -11.89
N LEU A 40 -8.39 4.74 -10.62
CA LEU A 40 -9.44 4.24 -9.72
C LEU A 40 -10.53 5.29 -9.46
N VAL A 41 -10.14 6.54 -9.21
CA VAL A 41 -11.09 7.64 -8.99
C VAL A 41 -11.93 7.86 -10.24
N LEU A 42 -11.31 7.92 -11.42
CA LEU A 42 -12.02 8.08 -12.70
C LEU A 42 -12.97 6.91 -12.97
N ALA A 43 -12.55 5.67 -12.75
CA ALA A 43 -13.38 4.50 -12.96
C ALA A 43 -14.64 4.52 -12.08
N VAL A 44 -14.50 4.91 -10.81
CA VAL A 44 -15.65 5.01 -9.89
C VAL A 44 -16.58 6.14 -10.30
N GLN A 45 -16.04 7.31 -10.66
CA GLN A 45 -16.86 8.46 -11.08
C GLN A 45 -17.66 8.16 -12.36
N ASN A 46 -17.11 7.35 -13.27
CA ASN A 46 -17.80 6.95 -14.50
C ASN A 46 -18.91 5.91 -14.31
N THR A 47 -18.94 5.22 -13.17
CA THR A 47 -19.95 4.17 -12.91
C THR A 47 -21.14 4.64 -12.11
N VAL A 48 -21.09 5.85 -11.51
CA VAL A 48 -22.16 6.40 -10.69
C VAL A 48 -22.80 7.61 -11.36
N SER A 49 -24.06 7.92 -11.01
CA SER A 49 -24.72 9.16 -11.44
C SER A 49 -24.05 10.39 -10.81
N VAL A 50 -24.18 11.56 -11.47
CA VAL A 50 -23.60 12.84 -11.00
C VAL A 50 -24.01 13.14 -9.55
N LYS A 51 -25.25 12.86 -9.19
CA LYS A 51 -25.80 13.03 -7.84
C LYS A 51 -25.06 12.22 -6.78
N ASN A 52 -24.49 11.09 -7.14
CA ASN A 52 -23.83 10.14 -6.23
C ASN A 52 -22.30 10.19 -6.27
N ILE A 53 -21.70 11.06 -7.09
CA ILE A 53 -20.23 11.16 -7.23
C ILE A 53 -19.56 11.46 -5.87
N GLY A 54 -20.15 12.35 -5.07
CA GLY A 54 -19.62 12.69 -3.74
C GLY A 54 -19.59 11.47 -2.82
N ALA A 55 -20.69 10.72 -2.74
CA ALA A 55 -20.78 9.52 -1.89
C ALA A 55 -19.80 8.42 -2.37
N ALA A 56 -19.68 8.22 -3.68
CA ALA A 56 -18.76 7.25 -4.25
C ALA A 56 -17.30 7.62 -3.98
N SER A 57 -16.92 8.88 -4.17
CA SER A 57 -15.57 9.36 -3.90
C SER A 57 -15.20 9.26 -2.41
N SER A 58 -16.15 9.58 -1.51
CA SER A 58 -15.96 9.42 -0.07
C SER A 58 -15.77 7.96 0.33
N SER A 59 -16.53 7.04 -0.28
CA SER A 59 -16.38 5.60 -0.05
C SER A 59 -15.00 5.11 -0.48
N VAL A 60 -14.50 5.52 -1.64
CA VAL A 60 -13.14 5.18 -2.10
C VAL A 60 -12.09 5.70 -1.11
N ALA A 61 -12.22 6.95 -0.66
CA ALA A 61 -11.31 7.56 0.31
C ALA A 61 -11.34 6.82 1.66
N PHE A 62 -12.53 6.45 2.12
CA PHE A 62 -12.70 5.67 3.35
C PHE A 62 -12.00 4.31 3.27
N PHE A 63 -12.31 3.51 2.25
CA PHE A 63 -11.71 2.18 2.10
C PHE A 63 -10.20 2.23 1.90
N ARG A 64 -9.69 3.26 1.23
CA ARG A 64 -8.25 3.49 1.09
C ARG A 64 -7.57 3.75 2.43
N THR A 65 -8.14 4.65 3.24
CA THR A 65 -7.58 4.99 4.56
C THR A 65 -7.68 3.81 5.52
N PHE A 66 -8.84 3.16 5.55
CA PHE A 66 -9.09 1.99 6.39
C PHE A 66 -8.18 0.81 6.01
N GLY A 67 -8.09 0.50 4.72
CA GLY A 67 -7.19 -0.54 4.20
C GLY A 67 -5.71 -0.21 4.46
N GLY A 68 -5.32 1.07 4.34
CA GLY A 68 -3.99 1.54 4.68
C GLY A 68 -3.65 1.33 6.15
N ALA A 69 -4.56 1.66 7.06
CA ALA A 69 -4.37 1.46 8.50
C ALA A 69 -4.21 -0.04 8.86
N ILE A 70 -5.06 -0.90 8.31
CA ILE A 70 -4.94 -2.36 8.48
C ILE A 70 -3.62 -2.86 7.90
N GLY A 71 -3.26 -2.42 6.68
CA GLY A 71 -2.03 -2.82 6.01
C GLY A 71 -0.78 -2.47 6.83
N VAL A 72 -0.69 -1.23 7.33
CA VAL A 72 0.42 -0.79 8.18
C VAL A 72 0.49 -1.61 9.48
N SER A 73 -0.64 -1.91 10.12
CA SER A 73 -0.67 -2.72 11.34
C SER A 73 -0.18 -4.15 11.10
N ILE A 74 -0.63 -4.79 10.02
CA ILE A 74 -0.20 -6.16 9.67
C ILE A 74 1.29 -6.18 9.31
N LEU A 75 1.71 -5.29 8.41
CA LEU A 75 3.10 -5.24 7.97
C LEU A 75 4.04 -4.86 9.11
N GLY A 76 3.62 -3.95 10.00
CA GLY A 76 4.37 -3.57 11.19
C GLY A 76 4.57 -4.74 12.16
N SER A 77 3.53 -5.55 12.40
CA SER A 77 3.65 -6.73 13.26
C SER A 77 4.56 -7.81 12.64
N ILE A 78 4.48 -8.02 11.32
CA ILE A 78 5.38 -8.94 10.60
C ILE A 78 6.83 -8.46 10.69
N LEU A 79 7.06 -7.16 10.48
CA LEU A 79 8.40 -6.57 10.60
C LEU A 79 8.96 -6.77 12.00
N ALA A 80 8.20 -6.43 13.04
CA ALA A 80 8.62 -6.57 14.43
C ALA A 80 8.96 -8.03 14.79
N ALA A 81 8.11 -8.97 14.40
CA ALA A 81 8.35 -10.40 14.62
C ALA A 81 9.62 -10.88 13.89
N ARG A 82 9.81 -10.45 12.64
CA ARG A 82 10.95 -10.87 11.83
C ARG A 82 12.26 -10.29 12.35
N VAL A 83 12.29 -9.00 12.70
CA VAL A 83 13.43 -8.34 13.32
C VAL A 83 13.79 -9.03 14.64
N SER A 84 12.81 -9.33 15.49
CA SER A 84 13.03 -10.04 16.75
C SER A 84 13.68 -11.41 16.52
N THR A 85 13.19 -12.20 15.58
CA THR A 85 13.75 -13.52 15.26
C THR A 85 15.18 -13.40 14.74
N LEU A 86 15.42 -12.53 13.75
CA LEU A 86 16.74 -12.38 13.13
C LEU A 86 17.77 -11.81 14.11
N SER A 87 17.35 -10.88 14.97
CA SER A 87 18.23 -10.34 16.02
C SER A 87 18.58 -11.40 17.07
N SER A 88 17.60 -12.19 17.53
CA SER A 88 17.87 -13.26 18.51
C SER A 88 18.82 -14.33 17.95
N ASP A 89 18.64 -14.73 16.69
CA ASP A 89 19.53 -15.67 16.02
C ASP A 89 20.94 -15.11 15.83
N GLY A 90 21.05 -13.81 15.51
CA GLY A 90 22.34 -13.12 15.41
C GLY A 90 23.06 -13.01 16.74
N PHE A 91 22.37 -12.67 17.82
CA PHE A 91 22.94 -12.60 19.16
C PHE A 91 23.37 -13.97 19.70
N ALA A 92 22.57 -15.01 19.43
CA ALA A 92 22.95 -16.38 19.79
C ALA A 92 24.26 -16.82 19.11
N LYS A 93 24.49 -16.42 17.85
CA LYS A 93 25.78 -16.67 17.16
C LYS A 93 26.97 -15.96 17.78
N LEU A 94 26.74 -14.81 18.44
CA LEU A 94 27.75 -14.07 19.19
C LEU A 94 27.94 -14.59 20.64
N GLY A 95 27.16 -15.59 21.05
CA GLY A 95 27.18 -16.10 22.42
C GLY A 95 26.55 -15.16 23.45
N ILE A 96 25.73 -14.22 22.99
CA ILE A 96 25.02 -13.25 23.84
C ILE A 96 23.63 -13.82 24.17
N ASP A 97 23.41 -14.09 25.45
CA ASP A 97 22.12 -14.58 25.93
C ASP A 97 21.13 -13.40 26.11
N THR A 98 20.17 -13.31 25.19
CA THR A 98 19.16 -12.23 25.18
C THR A 98 17.94 -12.52 26.04
N SER A 99 17.89 -13.67 26.71
CA SER A 99 16.75 -14.06 27.56
C SER A 99 16.51 -13.11 28.75
N ALA A 100 17.50 -12.30 29.13
CA ALA A 100 17.39 -11.30 30.19
C ALA A 100 17.00 -9.88 29.71
N SER A 101 17.09 -9.61 28.42
CA SER A 101 16.76 -8.31 27.83
C SER A 101 15.38 -8.39 27.20
N GLY A 102 14.35 -8.11 27.99
CA GLY A 102 12.95 -8.18 27.53
C GLY A 102 12.74 -7.52 26.17
N GLY A 103 12.49 -8.32 25.19
CA GLY A 103 11.95 -8.21 23.84
C GLY A 103 11.72 -6.87 23.13
N GLY A 104 12.50 -5.84 23.38
CA GLY A 104 12.28 -4.53 22.80
C GLY A 104 13.53 -3.94 22.16
N SER A 105 13.88 -4.40 20.95
CA SER A 105 14.87 -3.72 20.10
C SER A 105 14.42 -2.34 19.59
N ALA A 106 13.25 -1.88 19.99
CA ALA A 106 12.65 -0.63 19.50
C ALA A 106 13.29 0.66 20.03
N ASN A 107 14.12 0.60 21.08
CA ASN A 107 14.75 1.77 21.70
C ASN A 107 16.24 1.55 22.02
N LEU A 108 16.91 0.65 21.28
CA LEU A 108 18.36 0.52 21.43
C LEU A 108 19.02 1.70 20.72
N ASP A 109 19.77 2.50 21.48
CA ASP A 109 20.67 3.51 20.93
C ASP A 109 21.81 2.77 20.22
N LEU A 110 21.68 2.64 18.88
CA LEU A 110 22.60 1.87 18.05
C LEU A 110 24.02 2.42 18.10
N ASP A 111 24.17 3.72 18.36
CA ASP A 111 25.48 4.38 18.45
C ASP A 111 26.19 4.06 19.79
N ALA A 112 25.46 3.61 20.79
CA ALA A 112 26.00 3.20 22.09
C ALA A 112 26.34 1.70 22.20
N LEU A 113 26.00 0.89 21.16
CA LEU A 113 26.23 -0.55 21.17
C LEU A 113 27.62 -0.92 20.68
N PRO A 114 28.23 -2.02 21.22
CA PRO A 114 29.43 -2.59 20.63
C PRO A 114 29.22 -2.92 19.15
N ALA A 115 30.22 -2.65 18.30
CA ALA A 115 30.14 -2.81 16.86
C ALA A 115 29.53 -4.16 16.39
N PRO A 116 29.86 -5.33 16.98
CA PRO A 116 29.28 -6.61 16.59
C PRO A 116 27.76 -6.70 16.84
N VAL A 117 27.27 -6.03 17.86
CA VAL A 117 25.84 -6.01 18.25
C VAL A 117 25.06 -5.10 17.32
N ALA A 118 25.62 -3.92 17.03
CA ALA A 118 25.04 -2.99 16.08
C ALA A 118 24.90 -3.61 14.68
N GLU A 119 25.90 -4.36 14.21
CA GLU A 119 25.89 -5.06 12.93
C GLU A 119 24.78 -6.11 12.85
N VAL A 120 24.56 -6.89 13.90
CA VAL A 120 23.45 -7.86 13.97
C VAL A 120 22.10 -7.15 13.81
N VAL A 121 21.90 -6.03 14.50
CA VAL A 121 20.65 -5.28 14.42
C VAL A 121 20.45 -4.69 13.01
N HIS A 122 21.47 -4.07 12.44
CA HIS A 122 21.42 -3.52 11.08
C HIS A 122 21.07 -4.60 10.05
N THR A 123 21.73 -5.75 10.11
CA THR A 123 21.45 -6.88 9.22
C THR A 123 20.03 -7.40 9.40
N ALA A 124 19.58 -7.56 10.66
CA ALA A 124 18.23 -8.01 10.96
C ALA A 124 17.14 -7.08 10.40
N TYR A 125 17.32 -5.76 10.52
CA TYR A 125 16.37 -4.80 9.94
C TYR A 125 16.41 -4.78 8.42
N GLY A 126 17.57 -4.88 7.79
CA GLY A 126 17.71 -4.95 6.34
C GLY A 126 16.99 -6.15 5.75
N ASP A 127 17.27 -7.34 6.27
CA ASP A 127 16.69 -8.60 5.79
C ASP A 127 15.18 -8.71 6.13
N ALA A 128 14.76 -8.20 7.28
CA ALA A 128 13.35 -8.14 7.66
C ALA A 128 12.57 -7.21 6.71
N THR A 129 13.15 -6.10 6.28
CA THR A 129 12.55 -5.15 5.34
C THR A 129 12.33 -5.80 3.97
N GLY A 130 13.27 -6.57 3.46
CA GLY A 130 13.09 -7.35 2.22
C GLY A 130 11.90 -8.31 2.34
N THR A 131 11.79 -9.05 3.44
CA THR A 131 10.66 -9.94 3.72
C THR A 131 9.32 -9.18 3.74
N LEU A 132 9.28 -7.99 4.33
CA LEU A 132 8.10 -7.14 4.38
C LEU A 132 7.62 -6.76 2.98
N PHE A 133 8.52 -6.40 2.08
CA PHE A 133 8.18 -6.07 0.70
C PHE A 133 7.72 -7.29 -0.11
N LEU A 134 8.22 -8.49 0.17
CA LEU A 134 7.68 -9.73 -0.42
C LEU A 134 6.23 -9.97 -0.02
N VAL A 135 5.88 -9.74 1.24
CA VAL A 135 4.48 -9.83 1.70
C VAL A 135 3.62 -8.76 1.00
N ALA A 136 4.12 -7.53 0.90
CA ALA A 136 3.44 -6.45 0.18
C ALA A 136 3.26 -6.79 -1.32
N ALA A 137 4.23 -7.46 -1.96
CA ALA A 137 4.11 -7.95 -3.32
C ALA A 137 2.98 -9.00 -3.45
N GLY A 138 2.82 -9.88 -2.46
CA GLY A 138 1.70 -10.83 -2.39
C GLY A 138 0.35 -10.12 -2.38
N PHE A 139 0.18 -9.08 -1.56
CA PHE A 139 -1.05 -8.25 -1.57
C PHE A 139 -1.24 -7.50 -2.89
N ALA A 140 -0.16 -7.00 -3.49
CA ALA A 140 -0.23 -6.34 -4.79
C ALA A 140 -0.64 -7.33 -5.90
N LEU A 141 -0.24 -8.60 -5.83
CA LEU A 141 -0.68 -9.63 -6.75
C LEU A 141 -2.19 -9.91 -6.61
N VAL A 142 -2.70 -10.03 -5.39
CA VAL A 142 -4.14 -10.19 -5.13
C VAL A 142 -4.92 -9.01 -5.70
N THR A 143 -4.43 -7.79 -5.47
CA THR A 143 -5.03 -6.57 -6.03
C THR A 143 -5.00 -6.59 -7.56
N LEU A 144 -3.91 -7.02 -8.17
CA LEU A 144 -3.79 -7.13 -9.62
C LEU A 144 -4.81 -8.11 -10.20
N VAL A 145 -4.96 -9.28 -9.57
CA VAL A 145 -5.97 -10.28 -9.98
C VAL A 145 -7.38 -9.69 -9.85
N ALA A 146 -7.67 -9.02 -8.73
CA ALA A 146 -8.97 -8.38 -8.53
C ALA A 146 -9.27 -7.33 -9.61
N VAL A 147 -8.29 -6.49 -9.97
CA VAL A 147 -8.45 -5.47 -11.03
C VAL A 147 -8.67 -6.10 -12.40
N VAL A 148 -7.96 -7.18 -12.73
CA VAL A 148 -8.13 -7.90 -14.02
C VAL A 148 -9.51 -8.55 -14.13
N LEU A 149 -10.10 -8.97 -13.00
CA LEU A 149 -11.44 -9.56 -12.96
C LEU A 149 -12.57 -8.52 -13.08
N ILE A 150 -12.28 -7.22 -12.94
CA ILE A 150 -13.29 -6.18 -13.12
C ILE A 150 -13.68 -6.11 -14.61
N PRO A 151 -14.98 -6.27 -14.94
CA PRO A 151 -15.44 -6.18 -16.33
C PRO A 151 -15.19 -4.79 -16.90
N ASN A 152 -14.68 -4.76 -18.13
CA ASN A 152 -14.42 -3.51 -18.83
C ASN A 152 -15.77 -2.84 -19.15
N ARG A 153 -16.01 -1.64 -18.62
CA ARG A 153 -17.19 -0.82 -18.91
C ARG A 153 -16.78 0.34 -19.77
N GLU A 154 -17.54 0.59 -20.84
CA GLU A 154 -17.36 1.76 -21.70
C GLU A 154 -17.55 3.05 -20.88
N LEU A 155 -16.70 4.03 -21.16
CA LEU A 155 -16.81 5.35 -20.53
C LEU A 155 -18.12 6.00 -20.95
N ARG A 156 -18.88 6.53 -20.01
CA ARG A 156 -20.07 7.33 -20.31
C ARG A 156 -19.65 8.57 -21.10
N THR A 157 -20.23 8.73 -22.25
CA THR A 157 -20.04 9.89 -23.13
C THR A 157 -21.10 10.98 -22.94
N THR A 158 -22.14 10.70 -22.14
CA THR A 158 -23.27 11.61 -21.92
C THR A 158 -23.40 11.97 -20.44
N ILE A 159 -23.58 13.26 -20.17
CA ILE A 159 -23.83 13.78 -18.82
C ILE A 159 -25.34 13.72 -18.58
N ASP A 160 -25.80 13.00 -17.58
CA ASP A 160 -27.23 12.76 -17.23
C ASP A 160 -28.05 14.05 -16.91
N ILE A 161 -27.42 15.23 -16.94
CA ILE A 161 -28.07 16.52 -16.64
C ILE A 161 -29.14 16.88 -17.68
N VAL A 162 -28.96 16.43 -18.93
CA VAL A 162 -29.87 16.80 -20.02
C VAL A 162 -31.21 16.07 -19.94
N ASP A 163 -31.22 14.84 -19.41
CA ASP A 163 -32.47 14.06 -19.35
C ASP A 163 -33.39 14.49 -18.20
N GLU A 164 -32.85 15.06 -17.10
CA GLU A 164 -33.66 15.53 -15.98
C GLU A 164 -34.33 16.87 -16.32
N GLU A 165 -33.66 17.75 -17.04
CA GLU A 165 -34.21 19.03 -17.50
C GLU A 165 -35.34 18.82 -18.54
N LEU A 166 -35.12 17.90 -19.49
CA LEU A 166 -36.12 17.56 -20.51
C LEU A 166 -37.36 16.85 -19.93
N THR A 167 -37.20 16.08 -18.86
CA THR A 167 -38.33 15.43 -18.19
C THR A 167 -39.09 16.37 -17.27
N THR A 168 -38.42 17.37 -16.70
CA THR A 168 -39.04 18.41 -15.88
C THR A 168 -39.85 19.39 -16.74
N ASP A 169 -39.33 19.80 -17.90
CA ASP A 169 -40.03 20.66 -18.86
C ASP A 169 -41.25 19.95 -19.46
N ARG A 170 -41.20 18.65 -19.72
CA ARG A 170 -42.35 17.86 -20.16
C ARG A 170 -43.44 17.65 -19.10
N ARG A 171 -43.11 17.81 -17.81
CA ARG A 171 -44.05 17.65 -16.69
C ARG A 171 -44.67 18.96 -16.23
N ALA A 172 -44.30 20.10 -16.80
CA ALA A 172 -45.01 21.34 -16.64
C ALA A 172 -46.19 21.35 -17.60
N PRO A 173 -47.40 20.89 -17.23
CA PRO A 173 -48.59 21.04 -18.06
C PRO A 173 -49.02 22.49 -17.98
N ASN A 174 -49.09 23.13 -19.16
CA ASN A 174 -49.81 24.35 -19.45
C ASN A 174 -50.71 24.85 -18.29
N ALA A 175 -50.15 25.59 -17.38
CA ALA A 175 -50.89 26.36 -16.39
C ALA A 175 -51.02 27.79 -16.90
N GLU A 176 -51.67 27.91 -18.09
CA GLU A 176 -52.24 29.17 -18.58
C GLU A 176 -53.53 28.89 -19.29
N VAL A 177 -54.65 28.95 -18.57
CA VAL A 177 -55.94 29.50 -19.00
C VAL A 177 -56.64 30.05 -17.78
#